data_20c869e440a567a4d1bb8d8bcb6d52d3
#
_entry.id   20c869e440a567a4d1bb8d8bcb6d52d3
#
_cell.length_a   1.000
_cell.length_b   1.000
_cell.length_c   1.000
_cell.angle_alpha   90.00
_cell.angle_beta   90.00
_cell.angle_gamma   90.00
#
_symmetry.space_group_name_H-M   'P 1'
#
loop_
_entity.id
_entity.type
_entity.pdbx_description
1 polymer ?
#
loop_
_entity_poly.entity_id
_entity_poly.type
_entity_poly.pdbx_seq_one_letter_code
_entity_poly.pdbx_strand_id
1 'polypeptide(L)'
;DMLMSALLELVPDKDKFVEKINNIGISNVKVKLESSVKCGIKGNHVRVLINDEEELSEDVHNSDELHHHNHTHHHAHCHATIDFIEHTIQNLAVSDKVKNDVISIYKLIAQAESKAHGVDVSEIHFHEVGMMDAIADVTCCAVLMEEINPDKVVVSPINTGFGKVKCAHGILPVPAPATANLL
;
A
#
# COMPACT_ATOMS: atom_id res chain seq x y z
N ASP A 1 -3.89 2.36 3.70
CA ASP A 1 -4.50 2.79 4.95
C ASP A 1 -5.90 3.39 4.79
N MET A 2 -6.15 4.32 3.85
CA MET A 2 -7.46 4.96 3.68
C MET A 2 -8.55 3.97 3.26
N LEU A 3 -8.30 3.11 2.27
CA LEU A 3 -9.27 2.10 1.84
C LEU A 3 -9.51 1.07 2.96
N MET A 4 -8.44 0.64 3.61
CA MET A 4 -8.53 -0.26 4.77
C MET A 4 -9.37 0.35 5.89
N SER A 5 -9.16 1.64 6.23
CA SER A 5 -9.97 2.35 7.22
C SER A 5 -11.46 2.36 6.86
N ALA A 6 -11.77 2.59 5.59
CA ALA A 6 -13.16 2.62 5.11
C ALA A 6 -13.81 1.22 5.13
N LEU A 7 -13.10 0.20 4.68
CA LEU A 7 -13.60 -1.19 4.70
C LEU A 7 -13.80 -1.71 6.12
N LEU A 8 -12.94 -1.31 7.07
CA LEU A 8 -13.06 -1.66 8.49
C LEU A 8 -14.39 -1.18 9.11
N GLU A 9 -14.99 -0.13 8.57
CA GLU A 9 -16.32 0.31 9.05
C GLU A 9 -17.44 -0.69 8.72
N LEU A 10 -17.20 -1.61 7.80
CA LEU A 10 -18.18 -2.61 7.37
C LEU A 10 -18.07 -3.94 8.13
N VAL A 11 -17.03 -4.14 8.93
CA VAL A 11 -16.87 -5.35 9.72
C VAL A 11 -17.41 -5.16 11.15
N PRO A 12 -18.02 -6.21 11.75
CA PRO A 12 -18.66 -6.10 13.06
C PRO A 12 -17.71 -5.82 14.21
N ASP A 13 -16.51 -6.40 14.17
CA ASP A 13 -15.51 -6.35 15.25
C ASP A 13 -14.14 -5.94 14.67
N LYS A 14 -13.90 -4.65 14.74
CA LYS A 14 -12.68 -4.02 14.19
C LYS A 14 -11.42 -4.42 14.97
N ASP A 15 -11.53 -4.52 16.29
CA ASP A 15 -10.39 -4.86 17.16
C ASP A 15 -9.93 -6.29 16.90
N LYS A 16 -10.88 -7.22 16.80
CA LYS A 16 -10.59 -8.61 16.45
C LYS A 16 -9.97 -8.73 15.04
N PHE A 17 -10.41 -7.91 14.08
CA PHE A 17 -9.80 -7.87 12.76
C PHE A 17 -8.35 -7.40 12.84
N VAL A 18 -8.07 -6.31 13.59
CA VAL A 18 -6.71 -5.79 13.76
C VAL A 18 -5.81 -6.81 14.46
N GLU A 19 -6.32 -7.52 15.46
CA GLU A 19 -5.59 -8.62 16.09
C GLU A 19 -5.28 -9.74 15.10
N LYS A 20 -6.25 -10.16 14.28
CA LYS A 20 -6.07 -11.16 13.22
C LYS A 20 -4.98 -10.74 12.26
N ILE A 21 -5.03 -9.50 11.73
CA ILE A 21 -4.06 -8.98 10.77
C ILE A 21 -2.65 -8.94 11.35
N ASN A 22 -2.49 -8.53 12.60
CA ASN A 22 -1.18 -8.51 13.25
C ASN A 22 -0.57 -9.92 13.46
N ASN A 23 -1.34 -10.97 13.23
CA ASN A 23 -0.92 -12.37 13.37
C ASN A 23 -0.78 -13.12 12.03
N ILE A 24 -0.98 -12.47 10.87
CA ILE A 24 -0.86 -13.14 9.56
C ILE A 24 0.58 -13.39 9.11
N GLY A 25 1.57 -12.80 9.80
CA GLY A 25 2.99 -13.10 9.56
C GLY A 25 3.68 -12.12 8.60
N ILE A 26 3.18 -10.92 8.40
CA ILE A 26 3.94 -9.87 7.69
C ILE A 26 5.06 -9.39 8.62
N SER A 27 6.31 -9.58 8.18
CA SER A 27 7.49 -9.28 9.00
C SER A 27 7.59 -7.80 9.34
N ASN A 28 7.81 -7.50 10.64
CA ASN A 28 8.02 -6.15 11.16
C ASN A 28 6.85 -5.17 10.95
N VAL A 29 5.70 -5.65 10.49
CA VAL A 29 4.50 -4.84 10.28
C VAL A 29 3.59 -4.91 11.48
N LYS A 30 3.07 -3.77 11.88
CA LYS A 30 2.05 -3.63 12.92
C LYS A 30 0.95 -2.69 12.47
N VAL A 31 -0.27 -3.18 12.45
CA VAL A 31 -1.46 -2.40 12.14
C VAL A 31 -2.09 -1.90 13.43
N LYS A 32 -2.40 -0.61 13.50
CA LYS A 32 -3.10 0.02 14.62
C LYS A 32 -4.35 0.74 14.14
N LEU A 33 -5.41 0.64 14.93
CA LEU A 33 -6.65 1.37 14.73
C LEU A 33 -6.75 2.51 15.73
N GLU A 34 -6.92 3.72 15.25
CA GLU A 34 -7.01 4.92 16.08
C GLU A 34 -8.30 5.69 15.75
N SER A 35 -8.91 6.31 16.76
CA SER A 35 -10.00 7.24 16.51
C SER A 35 -9.44 8.56 16.00
N SER A 36 -10.02 9.10 14.95
CA SER A 36 -9.63 10.36 14.34
C SER A 36 -10.82 11.30 14.23
N VAL A 37 -10.58 12.60 14.43
CA VAL A 37 -11.60 13.65 14.20
C VAL A 37 -11.02 14.67 13.24
N LYS A 38 -11.65 14.82 12.07
CA LYS A 38 -11.26 15.82 11.06
C LYS A 38 -12.45 16.75 10.79
N CYS A 39 -12.25 18.05 10.97
CA CYS A 39 -13.31 19.06 10.79
C CYS A 39 -14.60 18.74 11.56
N GLY A 40 -14.50 18.21 12.79
CA GLY A 40 -15.65 17.83 13.62
C GLY A 40 -16.31 16.49 13.25
N ILE A 41 -15.85 15.81 12.21
CA ILE A 41 -16.35 14.50 11.79
C ILE A 41 -15.44 13.43 12.41
N LYS A 42 -16.06 12.55 13.20
CA LYS A 42 -15.36 11.41 13.80
C LYS A 42 -15.29 10.24 12.81
N GLY A 43 -14.14 9.61 12.74
CA GLY A 43 -13.89 8.40 11.97
C GLY A 43 -12.77 7.58 12.58
N ASN A 44 -12.40 6.51 11.90
CA ASN A 44 -11.25 5.71 12.24
C ASN A 44 -10.09 6.00 11.28
N HIS A 45 -8.88 5.84 11.81
CA HIS A 45 -7.65 5.92 11.06
C HIS A 45 -6.84 4.65 11.33
N VAL A 46 -6.50 3.94 10.28
CA VAL A 46 -5.59 2.81 10.36
C VAL A 46 -4.17 3.31 10.09
N ARG A 47 -3.24 2.90 10.94
CA ARG A 47 -1.81 3.15 10.75
C ARG A 47 -1.10 1.82 10.53
N VAL A 48 -0.31 1.77 9.49
CA VAL A 48 0.63 0.68 9.24
C VAL A 48 2.01 1.13 9.69
N LEU A 49 2.60 0.40 10.62
CA LEU A 49 3.90 0.71 11.19
C LEU A 49 4.90 -0.37 10.79
N ILE A 50 6.06 0.05 10.33
CA ILE A 50 7.20 -0.82 10.06
C ILE A 50 8.25 -0.58 11.15
N ASN A 51 8.61 -1.62 11.91
CA ASN A 51 9.50 -1.49 13.07
C ASN A 51 9.03 -0.44 14.11
N ASP A 52 7.70 -0.34 14.33
CA ASP A 52 7.02 0.64 15.19
C ASP A 52 7.07 2.11 14.70
N GLU A 53 7.54 2.38 13.48
CA GLU A 53 7.54 3.70 12.83
C GLU A 53 6.67 3.70 11.58
N GLU A 54 6.09 4.86 11.21
CA GLU A 54 5.44 5.03 9.92
C GLU A 54 6.50 5.17 8.83
N GLU A 55 6.36 4.40 7.76
CA GLU A 55 7.19 4.55 6.59
C GLU A 55 6.79 5.85 5.86
N LEU A 56 7.74 6.76 5.69
CA LEU A 56 7.50 8.01 4.98
C LEU A 56 7.91 7.82 3.52
N SER A 57 7.04 8.22 2.60
CA SER A 57 7.37 8.29 1.18
C SER A 57 8.61 9.17 0.97
N GLU A 58 9.55 8.71 0.18
CA GLU A 58 10.77 9.45 -0.17
C GLU A 58 10.47 10.80 -0.83
N ASP A 59 9.28 10.96 -1.39
CA ASP A 59 8.84 12.18 -2.07
C ASP A 59 8.49 13.34 -1.12
N VAL A 60 8.42 13.11 0.18
CA VAL A 60 8.03 14.11 1.20
C VAL A 60 9.20 15.00 1.65
N HIS A 61 10.41 14.74 1.19
CA HIS A 61 11.54 15.64 1.46
C HIS A 61 11.42 16.91 0.61
N ASN A 62 10.57 17.84 1.05
CA ASN A 62 10.49 19.17 0.48
C ASN A 62 10.53 20.28 1.48
N SER A 63 11.53 21.13 1.17
CA SER A 63 11.59 22.59 1.28
C SER A 63 11.20 23.18 2.63
N ASP A 64 12.21 23.87 3.15
CA ASP A 64 12.15 24.92 4.15
C ASP A 64 12.02 24.45 5.61
N GLU A 65 13.09 23.74 6.08
CA GLU A 65 13.66 24.12 7.39
C GLU A 65 15.09 23.59 7.53
N LEU A 66 16.02 24.52 7.62
CA LEU A 66 17.42 24.33 8.00
C LEU A 66 17.48 23.87 9.46
N HIS A 67 17.31 22.59 9.72
CA HIS A 67 17.75 21.98 10.96
C HIS A 67 18.60 20.75 10.66
N HIS A 68 19.90 20.91 10.88
CA HIS A 68 20.89 19.84 10.90
C HIS A 68 20.50 18.81 11.97
N HIS A 69 19.83 17.75 11.59
CA HIS A 69 19.86 16.49 12.32
C HIS A 69 20.51 15.43 11.44
N ASN A 70 21.74 15.13 11.81
CA ASN A 70 22.57 14.09 11.20
C ASN A 70 22.00 12.71 11.60
N HIS A 71 20.96 12.23 10.91
CA HIS A 71 20.53 10.84 10.98
C HIS A 71 20.90 10.16 9.67
N THR A 72 22.07 9.52 9.69
CA THR A 72 22.48 8.57 8.65
C THR A 72 21.63 7.30 8.79
N HIS A 73 20.39 7.34 8.32
CA HIS A 73 19.64 6.11 8.06
C HIS A 73 20.04 5.64 6.65
N HIS A 74 20.97 4.71 6.59
CA HIS A 74 21.16 3.86 5.42
C HIS A 74 19.95 2.95 5.30
N HIS A 75 18.86 3.44 4.72
CA HIS A 75 17.84 2.54 4.17
C HIS A 75 18.49 1.85 2.98
N ALA A 76 18.80 0.58 3.13
CA ALA A 76 19.14 -0.25 2.00
C ALA A 76 17.89 -0.23 1.08
N HIS A 77 18.02 0.39 -0.10
CA HIS A 77 16.99 0.37 -1.13
C HIS A 77 16.75 -1.08 -1.53
N CYS A 78 15.81 -1.72 -0.87
CA CYS A 78 15.38 -3.07 -1.22
C CYS A 78 14.41 -2.92 -2.39
N HIS A 79 14.95 -2.96 -3.62
CA HIS A 79 14.12 -3.04 -4.81
C HIS A 79 13.36 -4.38 -4.78
N ALA A 80 12.10 -4.32 -4.39
CA ALA A 80 11.26 -5.49 -4.37
C ALA A 80 10.96 -5.95 -5.80
N THR A 81 11.25 -7.21 -6.10
CA THR A 81 10.84 -7.85 -7.36
C THR A 81 9.48 -8.52 -7.17
N ILE A 82 8.83 -8.87 -8.29
CA ILE A 82 7.57 -9.63 -8.23
C ILE A 82 7.77 -10.97 -7.50
N ASP A 83 8.90 -11.64 -7.68
CA ASP A 83 9.22 -12.90 -7.02
C ASP A 83 9.34 -12.75 -5.51
N PHE A 84 9.95 -11.64 -5.04
CA PHE A 84 10.03 -11.33 -3.60
C PHE A 84 8.63 -11.14 -3.01
N ILE A 85 7.77 -10.40 -3.71
CA ILE A 85 6.39 -10.14 -3.28
C ILE A 85 5.58 -11.43 -3.26
N GLU A 86 5.64 -12.24 -4.32
CA GLU A 86 4.96 -13.54 -4.39
C GLU A 86 5.42 -14.47 -3.26
N HIS A 87 6.73 -14.55 -3.02
CA HIS A 87 7.27 -15.36 -1.93
C HIS A 87 6.79 -14.87 -0.56
N THR A 88 6.78 -13.57 -0.34
CA THR A 88 6.27 -12.97 0.91
C THR A 88 4.81 -13.34 1.13
N ILE A 89 3.96 -13.15 0.13
CA ILE A 89 2.51 -13.41 0.22
C ILE A 89 2.23 -14.90 0.41
N GLN A 90 2.96 -15.79 -0.24
CA GLN A 90 2.78 -17.25 -0.10
C GLN A 90 3.01 -17.74 1.34
N ASN A 91 3.87 -17.05 2.09
CA ASN A 91 4.20 -17.40 3.48
C ASN A 91 3.21 -16.80 4.52
N LEU A 92 2.25 -15.98 4.11
CA LEU A 92 1.27 -15.40 5.02
C LEU A 92 0.21 -16.41 5.47
N ALA A 93 -0.22 -16.29 6.72
CA ALA A 93 -1.30 -17.10 7.30
C ALA A 93 -2.69 -16.56 6.90
N VAL A 94 -2.95 -16.51 5.58
CA VAL A 94 -4.24 -16.10 4.99
C VAL A 94 -4.73 -17.18 4.03
N SER A 95 -5.99 -17.09 3.59
CA SER A 95 -6.56 -18.06 2.64
C SER A 95 -5.87 -18.01 1.28
N ASP A 96 -5.94 -19.13 0.54
CA ASP A 96 -5.42 -19.19 -0.84
C ASP A 96 -6.13 -18.18 -1.75
N LYS A 97 -7.40 -17.88 -1.48
CA LYS A 97 -8.14 -16.84 -2.21
C LYS A 97 -7.48 -15.47 -2.02
N VAL A 98 -7.22 -15.07 -0.79
CA VAL A 98 -6.54 -13.81 -0.48
C VAL A 98 -5.15 -13.76 -1.12
N LYS A 99 -4.36 -14.84 -1.03
CA LYS A 99 -3.05 -14.90 -1.68
C LYS A 99 -3.14 -14.67 -3.19
N ASN A 100 -4.07 -15.35 -3.85
CA ASN A 100 -4.26 -15.22 -5.29
C ASN A 100 -4.75 -13.83 -5.69
N ASP A 101 -5.65 -13.23 -4.91
CA ASP A 101 -6.16 -11.88 -5.15
C ASP A 101 -5.02 -10.86 -5.04
N VAL A 102 -4.20 -10.92 -3.97
CA VAL A 102 -3.05 -10.01 -3.77
C VAL A 102 -2.01 -10.17 -4.86
N ILE A 103 -1.64 -11.40 -5.20
CA ILE A 103 -0.69 -11.68 -6.29
C ILE A 103 -1.21 -11.15 -7.63
N SER A 104 -2.51 -11.30 -7.88
CA SER A 104 -3.14 -10.78 -9.11
C SER A 104 -3.07 -9.26 -9.18
N ILE A 105 -3.27 -8.55 -8.07
CA ILE A 105 -3.13 -7.10 -7.96
C ILE A 105 -1.68 -6.71 -8.31
N TYR A 106 -0.69 -7.35 -7.71
CA TYR A 106 0.72 -7.05 -7.99
C TYR A 106 1.13 -7.35 -9.43
N LYS A 107 0.57 -8.39 -10.05
CA LYS A 107 0.77 -8.67 -11.48
C LYS A 107 0.21 -7.57 -12.37
N LEU A 108 -0.94 -7.02 -12.05
CA LEU A 108 -1.50 -5.87 -12.79
C LEU A 108 -0.63 -4.62 -12.64
N ILE A 109 -0.14 -4.35 -11.42
CA ILE A 109 0.79 -3.24 -11.17
C ILE A 109 2.09 -3.45 -11.97
N ALA A 110 2.68 -4.66 -11.94
CA ALA A 110 3.88 -4.97 -12.69
C ALA A 110 3.70 -4.76 -14.21
N GLN A 111 2.56 -5.16 -14.76
CA GLN A 111 2.23 -4.93 -16.18
C GLN A 111 2.11 -3.43 -16.51
N ALA A 112 1.50 -2.66 -15.61
CA ALA A 112 1.36 -1.21 -15.79
C ALA A 112 2.70 -0.50 -15.73
N GLU A 113 3.57 -0.88 -14.80
CA GLU A 113 4.95 -0.38 -14.68
C GLU A 113 5.81 -0.78 -15.89
N SER A 114 5.76 -2.05 -16.31
CA SER A 114 6.43 -2.55 -17.50
C SER A 114 6.08 -1.72 -18.73
N LYS A 115 4.80 -1.43 -18.93
CA LYS A 115 4.33 -0.58 -20.01
C LYS A 115 4.81 0.87 -19.87
N ALA A 116 4.85 1.41 -18.67
CA ALA A 116 5.30 2.77 -18.40
C ALA A 116 6.81 2.94 -18.64
N HIS A 117 7.61 1.96 -18.24
CA HIS A 117 9.06 1.95 -18.36
C HIS A 117 9.57 1.40 -19.72
N GLY A 118 8.73 0.67 -20.46
CA GLY A 118 9.12 0.06 -21.74
C GLY A 118 10.09 -1.11 -21.59
N VAL A 119 10.04 -1.82 -20.46
CA VAL A 119 10.89 -2.99 -20.15
C VAL A 119 10.03 -4.23 -19.89
N ASP A 120 10.64 -5.41 -19.90
CA ASP A 120 9.92 -6.64 -19.55
C ASP A 120 9.45 -6.65 -18.10
N VAL A 121 8.33 -7.33 -17.82
CA VAL A 121 7.77 -7.46 -16.46
C VAL A 121 8.78 -8.09 -15.50
N SER A 122 9.62 -8.99 -15.98
CA SER A 122 10.68 -9.63 -15.17
C SER A 122 11.81 -8.69 -14.74
N GLU A 123 11.93 -7.53 -15.41
CA GLU A 123 12.94 -6.51 -15.12
C GLU A 123 12.40 -5.39 -14.23
N ILE A 124 11.10 -5.45 -13.87
CA ILE A 124 10.48 -4.43 -13.00
C ILE A 124 10.98 -4.58 -11.56
N HIS A 125 11.39 -3.46 -11.02
CA HIS A 125 11.67 -3.29 -9.61
C HIS A 125 10.63 -2.31 -9.04
N PHE A 126 9.88 -2.78 -8.06
CA PHE A 126 8.93 -1.92 -7.36
C PHE A 126 9.68 -1.01 -6.41
N HIS A 127 9.37 0.27 -6.46
CA HIS A 127 9.82 1.26 -5.50
C HIS A 127 8.87 1.29 -4.29
N GLU A 128 8.03 2.30 -4.16
CA GLU A 128 7.11 2.48 -3.05
C GLU A 128 6.10 1.34 -2.89
N VAL A 129 5.49 0.87 -4.00
CA VAL A 129 4.48 -0.20 -3.95
C VAL A 129 5.05 -1.58 -3.60
N GLY A 130 6.37 -1.73 -3.57
CA GLY A 130 7.07 -2.95 -3.11
C GLY A 130 7.49 -2.90 -1.65
N MET A 131 7.26 -1.79 -0.96
CA MET A 131 7.58 -1.63 0.45
C MET A 131 6.59 -2.42 1.33
N MET A 132 6.99 -2.73 2.56
CA MET A 132 6.21 -3.62 3.43
C MET A 132 4.89 -3.02 3.87
N ASP A 133 4.78 -1.71 3.98
CA ASP A 133 3.53 -1.00 4.25
C ASP A 133 2.52 -1.19 3.11
N ALA A 134 2.96 -1.04 1.85
CA ALA A 134 2.12 -1.26 0.67
C ALA A 134 1.65 -2.72 0.55
N ILE A 135 2.55 -3.68 0.82
CA ILE A 135 2.20 -5.11 0.86
C ILE A 135 1.14 -5.37 1.95
N ALA A 136 1.32 -4.76 3.12
CA ALA A 136 0.36 -4.85 4.21
C ALA A 136 -0.99 -4.24 3.84
N ASP A 137 -0.99 -3.03 3.26
CA ASP A 137 -2.22 -2.34 2.84
C ASP A 137 -3.03 -3.17 1.84
N VAL A 138 -2.39 -3.68 0.78
CA VAL A 138 -3.05 -4.50 -0.24
C VAL A 138 -3.56 -5.81 0.38
N THR A 139 -2.74 -6.48 1.20
CA THR A 139 -3.12 -7.74 1.84
C THR A 139 -4.29 -7.54 2.82
N CYS A 140 -4.24 -6.52 3.67
CA CYS A 140 -5.30 -6.22 4.62
C CYS A 140 -6.61 -5.87 3.92
N CYS A 141 -6.57 -5.11 2.82
CA CYS A 141 -7.75 -4.84 2.00
C CYS A 141 -8.33 -6.13 1.40
N ALA A 142 -7.50 -7.04 0.90
CA ALA A 142 -7.96 -8.32 0.36
C ALA A 142 -8.59 -9.20 1.45
N VAL A 143 -8.01 -9.26 2.65
CA VAL A 143 -8.61 -9.97 3.80
C VAL A 143 -9.95 -9.36 4.21
N LEU A 144 -10.05 -8.02 4.23
CA LEU A 144 -11.32 -7.32 4.51
C LEU A 144 -12.38 -7.65 3.46
N MET A 145 -12.01 -7.63 2.18
CA MET A 145 -12.93 -7.98 1.08
C MET A 145 -13.40 -9.42 1.18
N GLU A 146 -12.57 -10.35 1.61
CA GLU A 146 -12.97 -11.74 1.88
C GLU A 146 -13.94 -11.82 3.06
N GLU A 147 -13.67 -11.09 4.15
CA GLU A 147 -14.50 -11.10 5.37
C GLU A 147 -15.86 -10.44 5.14
N ILE A 148 -15.90 -9.32 4.42
CA ILE A 148 -17.15 -8.63 4.02
C ILE A 148 -17.94 -9.48 3.03
N ASN A 149 -17.26 -10.22 2.16
CA ASN A 149 -17.83 -11.10 1.13
C ASN A 149 -19.01 -10.46 0.39
N PRO A 150 -18.83 -9.32 -0.28
CA PRO A 150 -19.93 -8.60 -0.94
C PRO A 150 -20.45 -9.38 -2.16
N ASP A 151 -21.76 -9.37 -2.38
CA ASP A 151 -22.38 -9.95 -3.58
C ASP A 151 -21.91 -9.25 -4.87
N LYS A 152 -21.60 -7.95 -4.78
CA LYS A 152 -21.18 -7.14 -5.91
C LYS A 152 -20.32 -5.96 -5.45
N VAL A 153 -19.27 -5.69 -6.20
CA VAL A 153 -18.47 -4.47 -6.08
C VAL A 153 -18.77 -3.56 -7.26
N VAL A 154 -19.11 -2.31 -6.97
CA VAL A 154 -19.38 -1.28 -7.99
C VAL A 154 -18.46 -0.11 -7.73
N VAL A 155 -17.74 0.30 -8.76
CA VAL A 155 -16.79 1.43 -8.71
C VAL A 155 -17.29 2.53 -9.63
N SER A 156 -17.35 3.76 -9.13
CA SER A 156 -17.57 4.96 -9.95
C SER A 156 -16.31 5.27 -10.76
N PRO A 157 -16.38 6.12 -11.79
CA PRO A 157 -15.19 6.66 -12.43
C PRO A 157 -14.26 7.28 -11.40
N ILE A 158 -12.98 6.92 -11.48
CA ILE A 158 -11.96 7.36 -10.52
C ILE A 158 -11.51 8.77 -10.88
N ASN A 159 -11.57 9.69 -9.91
CA ASN A 159 -10.99 11.02 -10.08
C ASN A 159 -9.50 10.98 -9.72
N THR A 160 -8.65 11.03 -10.72
CA THR A 160 -7.19 10.98 -10.56
C THR A 160 -6.55 12.34 -10.30
N GLY A 161 -7.32 13.42 -10.38
CA GLY A 161 -6.78 14.77 -10.34
C GLY A 161 -6.06 15.16 -11.65
N PHE A 162 -5.25 16.20 -11.56
CA PHE A 162 -4.49 16.75 -12.70
C PHE A 162 -3.27 17.52 -12.20
N GLY A 163 -2.39 17.89 -13.12
CA GLY A 163 -1.19 18.66 -12.81
C GLY A 163 0.08 17.84 -12.91
N LYS A 164 1.02 18.09 -12.02
CA LYS A 164 2.33 17.43 -11.99
C LYS A 164 2.71 17.11 -10.55
N VAL A 165 3.42 16.01 -10.38
CA VAL A 165 4.01 15.58 -9.10
C VAL A 165 5.51 15.41 -9.29
N LYS A 166 6.30 15.78 -8.28
CA LYS A 166 7.74 15.50 -8.22
C LYS A 166 7.93 14.17 -7.49
N CYS A 167 8.66 13.26 -8.06
CA CYS A 167 8.95 11.95 -7.50
C CYS A 167 10.39 11.52 -7.83
N ALA A 168 10.81 10.33 -7.42
CA ALA A 168 12.15 9.78 -7.71
C ALA A 168 12.48 9.79 -9.22
N HIS A 169 11.49 9.61 -10.09
CA HIS A 169 11.64 9.67 -11.55
C HIS A 169 11.61 11.10 -12.15
N GLY A 170 11.62 12.13 -11.30
CA GLY A 170 11.52 13.51 -11.74
C GLY A 170 10.10 14.07 -11.65
N ILE A 171 9.74 14.97 -12.57
CA ILE A 171 8.41 15.60 -12.60
C ILE A 171 7.51 14.80 -13.56
N LEU A 172 6.50 14.13 -13.01
CA LEU A 172 5.53 13.35 -13.75
C LEU A 172 4.17 14.06 -13.84
N PRO A 173 3.37 13.75 -14.87
CA PRO A 173 1.97 14.18 -14.90
C PRO A 173 1.13 13.44 -13.85
N VAL A 174 -0.02 14.00 -13.49
CA VAL A 174 -1.04 13.33 -12.69
C VAL A 174 -2.23 12.98 -13.59
N PRO A 175 -2.63 11.70 -13.68
CA PRO A 175 -2.01 10.53 -13.04
C PRO A 175 -0.64 10.18 -13.62
N ALA A 176 0.22 9.54 -12.83
CA ALA A 176 1.49 9.00 -13.30
C ALA A 176 1.28 7.90 -14.37
N PRO A 177 2.26 7.65 -15.28
CA PRO A 177 2.07 6.74 -16.41
C PRO A 177 1.59 5.33 -16.02
N ALA A 178 2.16 4.74 -14.97
CA ALA A 178 1.73 3.42 -14.50
C ALA A 178 0.28 3.45 -13.97
N THR A 179 -0.08 4.47 -13.19
CA THR A 179 -1.45 4.68 -12.72
C THR A 179 -2.42 4.83 -13.89
N ALA A 180 -2.05 5.60 -14.93
CA ALA A 180 -2.87 5.74 -16.14
C ALA A 180 -3.02 4.44 -16.94
N ASN A 181 -2.07 3.52 -16.83
CA ASN A 181 -2.14 2.20 -17.47
C ASN A 181 -3.05 1.22 -16.70
N LEU A 182 -3.29 1.44 -15.40
CA LEU A 182 -4.18 0.64 -14.56
C LEU A 182 -5.65 1.04 -14.71
N LEU A 183 -5.93 2.29 -15.06
CA LEU A 183 -7.27 2.87 -15.21
C LEU A 183 -7.83 2.71 -16.61
#